data_1f457ec707e7b87044ccb37ed13e6f69
#
_entry.id   1f457ec707e7b87044ccb37ed13e6f69
#
_cell.length_a   1.000
_cell.length_b   1.000
_cell.length_c   1.000
_cell.angle_alpha   90.00
_cell.angle_beta   90.00
_cell.angle_gamma   90.00
#
_symmetry.space_group_name_H-M   'P 1'
#
loop_
_entity.id
_entity.type
_entity.pdbx_description
1 polymer ?
#
loop_
_entity_poly.entity_id
_entity_poly.type
_entity_poly.pdbx_seq_one_letter_code
_entity_poly.pdbx_strand_id
1 'polypeptide(L)'
;MPPDPVKPLTYGLAPLEALREEEIEEIHRASMRLLSENGMLIIDYPPALERLRSHGVKVEGEMAWIDEDTLMHFVNMAPSTFTLLARNRANDLPVGGDRIIFAPVYGPAFAMDLDNGRRPSTLEDFHNFAKLTYMTPELHHAGGVLAEPNDIHVDERHLDMLLGHLTLNDKSHMGSVIHADFARDTVTMDEIVFGADAIRQDPASISIVSISSPMRMDERMLSVLEVYAEAKQAMILASFIIVGAMSPTTLAATIAQQNAESLFAIAYAQMVNPGTPCIQGPFLPNVDMKTGAPGFASPESALAMVACAQMARHYGLPFRSGGNYTASRAPDAQAGYESAGNLWPTITARTNFVLHAAGWQEGGLSSGYE
;
A
#
# COMPACT_ATOMS: atom_id res chain seq x y z
N MET A 1 19.57 -16.52 -18.58
CA MET A 1 19.38 -17.11 -17.24
C MET A 1 18.71 -16.05 -16.39
N PRO A 2 17.81 -16.40 -15.47
CA PRO A 2 17.29 -15.41 -14.53
C PRO A 2 18.45 -14.78 -13.73
N PRO A 3 18.33 -13.51 -13.32
CA PRO A 3 19.29 -12.90 -12.43
C PRO A 3 19.30 -13.60 -11.06
N ASP A 4 20.45 -13.58 -10.38
CA ASP A 4 20.53 -14.07 -9.00
C ASP A 4 19.65 -13.18 -8.10
N PRO A 5 18.90 -13.78 -7.14
CA PRO A 5 18.08 -13.02 -6.21
C PRO A 5 18.90 -12.01 -5.41
N VAL A 6 18.47 -10.75 -5.41
CA VAL A 6 19.02 -9.72 -4.51
C VAL A 6 18.17 -9.66 -3.26
N LYS A 7 18.80 -9.78 -2.11
CA LYS A 7 18.10 -9.69 -0.82
C LYS A 7 17.65 -8.25 -0.55
N PRO A 8 16.51 -8.06 0.16
CA PRO A 8 16.09 -6.75 0.64
C PRO A 8 17.23 -6.02 1.35
N LEU A 9 17.31 -4.72 1.13
CA LEU A 9 18.31 -3.90 1.80
C LEU A 9 18.10 -3.95 3.32
N THR A 10 19.21 -3.95 4.05
CA THR A 10 19.21 -3.76 5.50
C THR A 10 19.79 -2.39 5.79
N TYR A 11 19.01 -1.50 6.41
CA TYR A 11 19.45 -0.15 6.72
C TYR A 11 20.13 -0.10 8.07
N GLY A 12 21.44 0.09 8.07
CA GLY A 12 22.29 0.05 9.27
C GLY A 12 22.45 1.39 10.02
N LEU A 13 21.93 2.51 9.48
CA LEU A 13 21.99 3.82 10.12
C LEU A 13 20.74 4.10 10.95
N ALA A 14 20.78 5.10 11.83
CA ALA A 14 19.58 5.60 12.49
C ALA A 14 18.58 6.12 11.43
N PRO A 15 17.27 5.88 11.58
CA PRO A 15 16.30 6.40 10.65
C PRO A 15 16.27 7.93 10.68
N LEU A 16 15.95 8.53 9.52
CA LEU A 16 15.62 9.95 9.46
C LEU A 16 14.33 10.18 10.24
N GLU A 17 14.32 11.18 11.11
CA GLU A 17 13.19 11.55 11.95
C GLU A 17 12.82 13.02 11.74
N ALA A 18 11.50 13.27 11.63
CA ALA A 18 10.94 14.60 11.43
C ALA A 18 10.21 15.12 12.67
N LEU A 19 9.80 14.23 13.57
CA LEU A 19 9.00 14.53 14.76
C LEU A 19 9.81 14.27 16.04
N ARG A 20 9.61 15.11 17.04
CA ARG A 20 10.03 14.85 18.41
C ARG A 20 9.05 13.92 19.09
N GLU A 21 9.44 13.31 20.21
CA GLU A 21 8.59 12.38 20.94
C GLU A 21 7.25 13.02 21.40
N GLU A 22 7.27 14.26 21.87
CA GLU A 22 6.07 14.99 22.25
C GLU A 22 5.12 15.22 21.06
N GLU A 23 5.65 15.43 19.86
CA GLU A 23 4.86 15.63 18.64
C GLU A 23 4.23 14.32 18.16
N ILE A 24 4.92 13.17 18.31
CA ILE A 24 4.37 11.84 18.08
C ILE A 24 3.16 11.61 19.02
N GLU A 25 3.31 11.89 20.31
CA GLU A 25 2.24 11.75 21.30
C GLU A 25 1.06 12.70 21.04
N GLU A 26 1.31 13.92 20.56
CA GLU A 26 0.25 14.85 20.19
C GLU A 26 -0.55 14.36 18.99
N ILE A 27 0.13 13.85 17.96
CA ILE A 27 -0.50 13.26 16.76
C ILE A 27 -1.29 12.00 17.15
N HIS A 28 -0.73 11.14 18.00
CA HIS A 28 -1.41 9.97 18.52
C HIS A 28 -2.71 10.35 19.24
N ARG A 29 -2.64 11.24 20.23
CA ARG A 29 -3.83 11.72 20.97
C ARG A 29 -4.88 12.35 20.04
N ALA A 30 -4.46 13.12 19.04
CA ALA A 30 -5.38 13.68 18.05
C ALA A 30 -6.07 12.59 17.22
N SER A 31 -5.33 11.53 16.82
CA SER A 31 -5.88 10.37 16.11
C SER A 31 -6.90 9.62 16.96
N MET A 32 -6.61 9.39 18.24
CA MET A 32 -7.54 8.73 19.17
C MET A 32 -8.82 9.55 19.38
N ARG A 33 -8.70 10.87 19.49
CA ARG A 33 -9.85 11.77 19.57
C ARG A 33 -10.70 11.75 18.29
N LEU A 34 -10.10 11.71 17.12
CA LEU A 34 -10.85 11.57 15.86
C LEU A 34 -11.70 10.30 15.85
N LEU A 35 -11.16 9.18 16.32
CA LEU A 35 -11.88 7.92 16.35
C LEU A 35 -12.93 7.82 17.45
N SER A 36 -12.69 8.42 18.62
CA SER A 36 -13.61 8.37 19.76
C SER A 36 -14.69 9.48 19.74
N GLU A 37 -14.39 10.65 19.17
CA GLU A 37 -15.31 11.80 19.12
C GLU A 37 -16.06 11.89 17.78
N ASN A 38 -15.37 11.73 16.63
CA ASN A 38 -15.96 11.81 15.30
C ASN A 38 -16.36 10.44 14.75
N GLY A 39 -15.54 9.41 15.00
CA GLY A 39 -15.77 8.05 14.50
C GLY A 39 -15.44 7.85 13.03
N MET A 40 -15.68 6.62 12.55
CA MET A 40 -15.54 6.19 11.15
C MET A 40 -16.93 5.92 10.56
N LEU A 41 -17.17 6.39 9.33
CA LEU A 41 -18.38 6.09 8.57
C LEU A 41 -18.17 4.78 7.78
N ILE A 42 -19.03 3.81 8.00
CA ILE A 42 -19.04 2.51 7.31
C ILE A 42 -20.19 2.53 6.29
N ILE A 43 -19.85 2.68 5.03
CA ILE A 43 -20.85 2.91 3.96
C ILE A 43 -21.32 1.58 3.38
N ASP A 44 -22.63 1.36 3.41
CA ASP A 44 -23.35 0.26 2.73
C ASP A 44 -22.83 -1.15 3.06
N TYR A 45 -22.22 -1.38 4.25
CA TYR A 45 -21.68 -2.69 4.62
C TYR A 45 -22.10 -3.15 6.02
N PRO A 46 -23.34 -3.63 6.22
CA PRO A 46 -23.84 -4.10 7.51
C PRO A 46 -22.98 -5.18 8.20
N PRO A 47 -22.34 -6.14 7.49
CA PRO A 47 -21.50 -7.14 8.15
C PRO A 47 -20.35 -6.52 8.98
N ALA A 48 -19.74 -5.45 8.48
CA ALA A 48 -18.71 -4.75 9.23
C ALA A 48 -19.26 -4.09 10.51
N LEU A 49 -20.44 -3.48 10.44
CA LEU A 49 -21.07 -2.87 11.61
C LEU A 49 -21.40 -3.92 12.68
N GLU A 50 -21.84 -5.12 12.29
CA GLU A 50 -22.10 -6.22 13.21
C GLU A 50 -20.80 -6.74 13.84
N ARG A 51 -19.75 -6.92 13.05
CA ARG A 51 -18.43 -7.31 13.53
C ARG A 51 -17.87 -6.30 14.53
N LEU A 52 -17.91 -5.01 14.22
CA LEU A 52 -17.48 -3.93 15.11
C LEU A 52 -18.23 -3.98 16.45
N ARG A 53 -19.57 -4.11 16.43
CA ARG A 53 -20.38 -4.24 17.66
C ARG A 53 -19.98 -5.47 18.48
N SER A 54 -19.74 -6.62 17.85
CA SER A 54 -19.37 -7.86 18.54
C SER A 54 -18.01 -7.77 19.24
N HIS A 55 -17.17 -6.80 18.85
CA HIS A 55 -15.86 -6.53 19.45
C HIS A 55 -15.85 -5.27 20.36
N GLY A 56 -17.03 -4.79 20.78
CA GLY A 56 -17.14 -3.72 21.76
C GLY A 56 -17.07 -2.30 21.19
N VAL A 57 -17.02 -2.15 19.87
CA VAL A 57 -17.04 -0.83 19.23
C VAL A 57 -18.45 -0.26 19.28
N LYS A 58 -18.59 1.00 19.68
CA LYS A 58 -19.87 1.71 19.67
C LYS A 58 -20.29 1.98 18.22
N VAL A 59 -21.50 1.52 17.85
CA VAL A 59 -22.05 1.70 16.48
C VAL A 59 -23.47 2.21 16.55
N GLU A 60 -23.73 3.35 15.91
CA GLU A 60 -25.06 3.94 15.73
C GLU A 60 -25.28 4.27 14.23
N GLY A 61 -26.28 3.65 13.62
CA GLY A 61 -26.45 3.71 12.17
C GLY A 61 -25.22 3.14 11.46
N GLU A 62 -24.62 3.92 10.58
CA GLU A 62 -23.39 3.59 9.85
C GLU A 62 -22.11 4.16 10.50
N MET A 63 -22.25 4.88 11.63
CA MET A 63 -21.09 5.44 12.34
C MET A 63 -20.57 4.49 13.41
N ALA A 64 -19.26 4.35 13.48
CA ALA A 64 -18.53 3.55 14.44
C ALA A 64 -17.52 4.39 15.22
N TRP A 65 -17.57 4.36 16.56
CA TRP A 65 -16.66 5.06 17.48
C TRP A 65 -15.89 4.02 18.28
N ILE A 66 -14.58 4.11 18.25
CA ILE A 66 -13.71 3.21 18.99
C ILE A 66 -12.83 4.00 19.96
N ASP A 67 -12.72 3.53 21.18
CA ASP A 67 -11.79 4.07 22.17
C ASP A 67 -10.37 3.55 21.94
N GLU A 68 -9.40 4.23 22.57
CA GLU A 68 -7.98 3.94 22.43
C GLU A 68 -7.63 2.52 22.91
N ASP A 69 -8.13 2.10 24.06
CA ASP A 69 -7.82 0.78 24.65
C ASP A 69 -8.28 -0.35 23.70
N THR A 70 -9.52 -0.24 23.22
CA THR A 70 -10.07 -1.20 22.26
C THR A 70 -9.31 -1.18 20.92
N LEU A 71 -9.02 -0.01 20.38
CA LEU A 71 -8.27 0.13 19.14
C LEU A 71 -6.89 -0.50 19.25
N MET A 72 -6.12 -0.11 20.27
CA MET A 72 -4.74 -0.55 20.45
C MET A 72 -4.66 -2.03 20.84
N HIS A 73 -5.67 -2.58 21.53
CA HIS A 73 -5.77 -4.02 21.75
C HIS A 73 -5.71 -4.79 20.42
N PHE A 74 -6.48 -4.39 19.41
CA PHE A 74 -6.46 -5.05 18.11
C PHE A 74 -5.23 -4.67 17.29
N VAL A 75 -4.84 -3.40 17.22
CA VAL A 75 -3.64 -2.98 16.47
C VAL A 75 -2.40 -3.78 16.88
N ASN A 76 -2.22 -4.00 18.17
CA ASN A 76 -1.09 -4.76 18.73
C ASN A 76 -1.09 -6.27 18.37
N MET A 77 -2.16 -6.79 17.78
CA MET A 77 -2.19 -8.16 17.26
C MET A 77 -1.52 -8.28 15.87
N ALA A 78 -1.34 -7.18 15.15
CA ALA A 78 -0.67 -7.18 13.87
C ALA A 78 0.82 -7.51 14.04
N PRO A 79 1.38 -8.47 13.28
CA PRO A 79 2.78 -8.82 13.40
C PRO A 79 3.68 -7.69 12.90
N SER A 80 4.72 -7.37 13.67
CA SER A 80 5.74 -6.37 13.30
C SER A 80 6.65 -6.84 12.15
N THR A 81 6.71 -8.15 11.92
CA THR A 81 7.48 -8.78 10.85
C THR A 81 6.76 -10.01 10.33
N PHE A 82 6.89 -10.29 9.04
CA PHE A 82 6.34 -11.48 8.40
C PHE A 82 7.15 -11.80 7.12
N THR A 83 6.89 -12.93 6.49
CA THR A 83 7.54 -13.31 5.23
C THR A 83 6.51 -13.38 4.11
N LEU A 84 6.74 -12.68 3.00
CA LEU A 84 5.99 -12.89 1.77
C LEU A 84 6.60 -14.05 0.99
N LEU A 85 5.79 -15.04 0.66
CA LEU A 85 6.21 -16.18 -0.12
C LEU A 85 6.43 -15.79 -1.59
N ALA A 86 7.43 -16.39 -2.20
CA ALA A 86 7.68 -16.28 -3.62
C ALA A 86 7.62 -17.69 -4.25
N ARG A 87 7.25 -17.77 -5.52
CA ARG A 87 7.22 -19.06 -6.23
C ARG A 87 8.61 -19.72 -6.27
N ASN A 88 9.65 -18.92 -6.40
CA ASN A 88 11.01 -19.33 -6.10
C ASN A 88 11.34 -18.93 -4.66
N ARG A 89 11.46 -19.89 -3.76
CA ARG A 89 11.70 -19.66 -2.33
C ARG A 89 12.98 -18.86 -2.02
N ALA A 90 13.92 -18.78 -2.96
CA ALA A 90 15.09 -17.91 -2.82
C ALA A 90 14.73 -16.41 -2.89
N ASN A 91 13.55 -16.09 -3.43
CA ASN A 91 12.97 -14.75 -3.54
C ASN A 91 11.96 -14.45 -2.41
N ASP A 92 11.83 -15.32 -1.38
CA ASP A 92 10.98 -14.98 -0.22
C ASP A 92 11.43 -13.69 0.42
N LEU A 93 10.45 -12.83 0.77
CA LEU A 93 10.73 -11.47 1.25
C LEU A 93 10.38 -11.32 2.74
N PRO A 94 11.37 -11.18 3.62
CA PRO A 94 11.13 -10.77 4.99
C PRO A 94 10.73 -9.28 5.01
N VAL A 95 9.54 -8.99 5.53
CA VAL A 95 8.95 -7.64 5.65
C VAL A 95 9.03 -7.16 7.09
N GLY A 96 9.29 -5.89 7.30
CA GLY A 96 9.36 -5.26 8.64
C GLY A 96 10.79 -5.11 9.19
N GLY A 97 10.90 -4.60 10.40
CA GLY A 97 12.18 -4.28 11.03
C GLY A 97 13.00 -3.25 10.23
N ASP A 98 14.26 -3.57 9.98
CA ASP A 98 15.20 -2.73 9.22
C ASP A 98 15.28 -3.09 7.72
N ARG A 99 14.39 -3.93 7.23
CA ARG A 99 14.35 -4.39 5.82
C ARG A 99 13.64 -3.38 4.94
N ILE A 100 14.21 -3.15 3.74
CA ILE A 100 13.66 -2.29 2.68
C ILE A 100 13.48 -3.12 1.42
N ILE A 101 12.24 -3.23 0.97
CA ILE A 101 11.83 -3.97 -0.22
C ILE A 101 11.44 -2.97 -1.29
N PHE A 102 11.95 -3.13 -2.51
CA PHE A 102 11.55 -2.33 -3.66
C PHE A 102 10.56 -3.11 -4.52
N ALA A 103 9.44 -2.45 -4.84
CA ALA A 103 8.40 -2.93 -5.74
C ALA A 103 8.18 -1.91 -6.88
N PRO A 104 7.82 -2.37 -8.09
CA PRO A 104 7.59 -1.48 -9.24
C PRO A 104 6.35 -0.62 -9.06
N VAL A 105 6.02 0.17 -10.08
CA VAL A 105 4.80 0.97 -10.18
C VAL A 105 3.54 0.13 -10.00
N TYR A 106 2.47 0.77 -9.50
CA TYR A 106 1.16 0.14 -9.32
C TYR A 106 0.03 1.08 -9.79
N GLY A 107 -0.82 0.60 -10.68
CA GLY A 107 -2.10 1.20 -11.04
C GLY A 107 -2.16 2.13 -12.26
N PRO A 108 -1.10 2.35 -13.09
CA PRO A 108 -1.21 3.19 -14.27
C PRO A 108 -2.16 2.63 -15.31
N ALA A 109 -2.95 3.53 -15.92
CA ALA A 109 -3.86 3.17 -17.02
C ALA A 109 -3.21 3.27 -18.41
N PHE A 110 -2.00 3.83 -18.49
CA PHE A 110 -1.27 4.07 -19.72
C PHE A 110 0.13 3.48 -19.66
N ALA A 111 0.67 3.11 -20.83
CA ALA A 111 2.07 2.83 -21.06
C ALA A 111 2.73 4.01 -21.77
N MET A 112 4.02 4.25 -21.49
CA MET A 112 4.83 5.29 -22.09
C MET A 112 6.13 4.69 -22.59
N ASP A 113 6.51 5.01 -23.81
CA ASP A 113 7.84 4.77 -24.35
C ASP A 113 8.29 5.96 -25.22
N LEU A 114 9.60 6.08 -25.47
CA LEU A 114 10.16 7.21 -26.21
C LEU A 114 9.77 7.24 -27.69
N ASP A 115 9.44 6.08 -28.27
CA ASP A 115 9.13 5.98 -29.70
C ASP A 115 7.66 6.29 -30.00
N ASN A 116 6.73 5.83 -29.14
CA ASN A 116 5.29 5.93 -29.35
C ASN A 116 4.59 6.92 -28.40
N GLY A 117 5.30 7.42 -27.39
CA GLY A 117 4.73 8.29 -26.38
C GLY A 117 3.68 7.56 -25.50
N ARG A 118 2.78 8.34 -24.90
CA ARG A 118 1.71 7.81 -24.04
C ARG A 118 0.57 7.20 -24.86
N ARG A 119 0.21 5.99 -24.52
CA ARG A 119 -0.93 5.26 -25.11
C ARG A 119 -1.67 4.40 -24.05
N PRO A 120 -2.94 4.02 -24.26
CA PRO A 120 -3.58 3.02 -23.43
C PRO A 120 -2.70 1.75 -23.36
N SER A 121 -2.50 1.22 -22.16
CA SER A 121 -1.72 0.00 -21.98
C SER A 121 -2.52 -1.23 -22.38
N THR A 122 -1.80 -2.27 -22.80
CA THR A 122 -2.33 -3.57 -23.23
C THR A 122 -1.85 -4.68 -22.30
N LEU A 123 -2.42 -5.89 -22.46
CA LEU A 123 -1.92 -7.08 -21.77
C LEU A 123 -0.46 -7.40 -22.15
N GLU A 124 -0.07 -7.10 -23.38
CA GLU A 124 1.32 -7.24 -23.81
C GLU A 124 2.26 -6.30 -23.06
N ASP A 125 1.85 -5.04 -22.84
CA ASP A 125 2.61 -4.09 -22.01
C ASP A 125 2.76 -4.62 -20.59
N PHE A 126 1.68 -5.10 -20.00
CA PHE A 126 1.72 -5.72 -18.66
C PHE A 126 2.72 -6.87 -18.60
N HIS A 127 2.68 -7.79 -19.58
CA HIS A 127 3.62 -8.91 -19.68
C HIS A 127 5.08 -8.44 -19.85
N ASN A 128 5.31 -7.38 -20.61
CA ASN A 128 6.64 -6.82 -20.82
C ASN A 128 7.15 -6.16 -19.51
N PHE A 129 6.33 -5.41 -18.79
CA PHE A 129 6.69 -4.88 -17.48
C PHE A 129 6.95 -5.99 -16.46
N ALA A 130 6.17 -7.08 -16.46
CA ALA A 130 6.43 -8.24 -15.60
C ALA A 130 7.80 -8.89 -15.88
N LYS A 131 8.18 -9.02 -17.16
CA LYS A 131 9.51 -9.51 -17.56
C LYS A 131 10.63 -8.55 -17.19
N LEU A 132 10.43 -7.23 -17.38
CA LEU A 132 11.40 -6.21 -16.96
C LEU A 132 11.61 -6.26 -15.45
N THR A 133 10.54 -6.32 -14.67
CA THR A 133 10.61 -6.46 -13.21
C THR A 133 11.34 -7.74 -12.80
N TYR A 134 11.10 -8.85 -13.51
CA TYR A 134 11.81 -10.10 -13.27
C TYR A 134 13.31 -9.98 -13.52
N MET A 135 13.68 -9.31 -14.62
CA MET A 135 15.08 -9.13 -15.05
C MET A 135 15.82 -8.03 -14.28
N THR A 136 15.13 -7.25 -13.43
CA THR A 136 15.71 -6.22 -12.57
C THR A 136 15.83 -6.78 -11.15
N PRO A 137 17.02 -7.26 -10.74
CA PRO A 137 17.17 -7.94 -9.44
C PRO A 137 16.96 -7.01 -8.25
N GLU A 138 17.16 -5.69 -8.40
CA GLU A 138 16.93 -4.67 -7.38
C GLU A 138 15.45 -4.46 -7.07
N LEU A 139 14.55 -4.80 -7.99
CA LEU A 139 13.12 -4.88 -7.72
C LEU A 139 12.82 -6.24 -7.06
N HIS A 140 12.74 -6.27 -5.76
CA HIS A 140 12.57 -7.50 -4.96
C HIS A 140 11.20 -8.15 -5.17
N HIS A 141 10.18 -7.36 -5.49
CA HIS A 141 8.77 -7.76 -5.59
C HIS A 141 8.27 -7.62 -7.04
N ALA A 142 7.43 -8.54 -7.51
CA ALA A 142 6.90 -8.52 -8.87
C ALA A 142 5.95 -7.34 -9.16
N GLY A 143 5.38 -6.74 -8.10
CA GLY A 143 4.35 -5.71 -8.23
C GLY A 143 2.93 -6.30 -8.28
N GLY A 144 1.99 -5.48 -8.72
CA GLY A 144 0.58 -5.82 -8.92
C GLY A 144 0.12 -5.33 -10.28
N VAL A 145 -0.72 -4.30 -10.34
CA VAL A 145 -1.14 -3.68 -11.61
C VAL A 145 0.00 -2.83 -12.17
N LEU A 146 0.92 -3.45 -12.92
CA LEU A 146 2.08 -2.78 -13.55
C LEU A 146 1.65 -1.79 -14.64
N ALA A 147 0.61 -2.13 -15.36
CA ALA A 147 -0.15 -1.29 -16.28
C ALA A 147 -1.52 -1.95 -16.45
N GLU A 148 -2.60 -1.17 -16.47
CA GLU A 148 -3.96 -1.68 -16.59
C GLU A 148 -4.24 -2.14 -18.03
N PRO A 149 -4.48 -3.43 -18.35
CA PRO A 149 -4.76 -3.89 -19.70
C PRO A 149 -6.11 -3.34 -20.20
N ASN A 150 -6.09 -2.39 -21.14
CA ASN A 150 -7.30 -1.77 -21.67
C ASN A 150 -7.91 -2.57 -22.84
N ASP A 151 -7.20 -3.57 -23.34
CA ASP A 151 -7.61 -4.49 -24.39
C ASP A 151 -8.30 -5.76 -23.86
N ILE A 152 -8.37 -5.94 -22.54
CA ILE A 152 -9.06 -7.05 -21.86
C ILE A 152 -10.28 -6.51 -21.11
N HIS A 153 -11.37 -7.30 -21.10
CA HIS A 153 -12.58 -6.92 -20.37
C HIS A 153 -12.30 -6.73 -18.88
N VAL A 154 -12.93 -5.73 -18.27
CA VAL A 154 -12.67 -5.33 -16.87
C VAL A 154 -12.86 -6.46 -15.86
N ASP A 155 -13.82 -7.35 -16.10
CA ASP A 155 -14.16 -8.46 -15.22
C ASP A 155 -13.19 -9.65 -15.33
N GLU A 156 -12.37 -9.70 -16.37
CA GLU A 156 -11.46 -10.82 -16.67
C GLU A 156 -9.99 -10.48 -16.47
N ARG A 157 -9.61 -9.20 -16.67
CA ARG A 157 -8.22 -8.76 -16.70
C ARG A 157 -7.41 -9.07 -15.44
N HIS A 158 -8.08 -9.16 -14.28
CA HIS A 158 -7.40 -9.50 -13.01
C HIS A 158 -6.81 -10.92 -13.04
N LEU A 159 -7.48 -11.87 -13.71
CA LEU A 159 -6.99 -13.25 -13.88
C LEU A 159 -5.77 -13.29 -14.80
N ASP A 160 -5.81 -12.56 -15.93
CA ASP A 160 -4.69 -12.49 -16.88
C ASP A 160 -3.47 -11.81 -16.26
N MET A 161 -3.67 -10.73 -15.49
CA MET A 161 -2.57 -10.07 -14.78
C MET A 161 -1.94 -10.98 -13.72
N LEU A 162 -2.77 -11.67 -12.93
CA LEU A 162 -2.28 -12.59 -11.90
C LEU A 162 -1.56 -13.80 -12.53
N LEU A 163 -2.14 -14.37 -13.59
CA LEU A 163 -1.49 -15.43 -14.37
C LEU A 163 -0.14 -14.96 -14.94
N GLY A 164 -0.08 -13.70 -15.43
CA GLY A 164 1.15 -13.08 -15.90
C GLY A 164 2.23 -13.02 -14.80
N HIS A 165 1.88 -12.57 -13.58
CA HIS A 165 2.81 -12.59 -12.44
C HIS A 165 3.27 -14.02 -12.12
N LEU A 166 2.36 -14.97 -12.02
CA LEU A 166 2.65 -16.34 -11.63
C LEU A 166 3.44 -17.12 -12.69
N THR A 167 3.40 -16.74 -13.96
CA THR A 167 4.08 -17.47 -15.06
C THR A 167 5.34 -16.79 -15.56
N LEU A 168 5.36 -15.44 -15.60
CA LEU A 168 6.48 -14.66 -16.17
C LEU A 168 7.46 -14.15 -15.10
N ASN A 169 7.11 -14.30 -13.83
CA ASN A 169 7.92 -13.86 -12.69
C ASN A 169 7.87 -14.94 -11.59
N ASP A 170 8.89 -15.04 -10.76
CA ASP A 170 8.95 -16.00 -9.65
C ASP A 170 9.12 -15.34 -8.28
N LYS A 171 9.00 -14.00 -8.24
CA LYS A 171 8.98 -13.17 -7.02
C LYS A 171 7.58 -13.12 -6.41
N SER A 172 7.46 -12.61 -5.18
CA SER A 172 6.17 -12.31 -4.54
C SER A 172 5.37 -11.29 -5.36
N HIS A 173 4.05 -11.34 -5.32
CA HIS A 173 3.16 -10.50 -6.12
C HIS A 173 2.05 -9.85 -5.28
N MET A 174 1.34 -8.88 -5.89
CA MET A 174 0.16 -8.25 -5.29
C MET A 174 -1.12 -8.86 -5.87
N GLY A 175 -2.12 -9.03 -5.00
CA GLY A 175 -3.44 -9.50 -5.37
C GLY A 175 -4.38 -8.38 -5.85
N SER A 176 -5.52 -8.77 -6.41
CA SER A 176 -6.56 -7.85 -6.88
C SER A 176 -7.38 -7.30 -5.72
N VAL A 177 -7.77 -6.00 -5.81
CA VAL A 177 -8.54 -5.29 -4.77
C VAL A 177 -9.78 -4.57 -5.32
N ILE A 178 -10.14 -4.81 -6.58
CA ILE A 178 -11.24 -4.09 -7.21
C ILE A 178 -12.59 -4.59 -6.69
N HIS A 179 -12.71 -5.90 -6.43
CA HIS A 179 -13.91 -6.55 -5.96
C HIS A 179 -13.58 -7.75 -5.06
N ALA A 180 -14.47 -8.10 -4.13
CA ALA A 180 -14.25 -9.24 -3.22
C ALA A 180 -14.10 -10.59 -3.97
N ASP A 181 -14.82 -10.78 -5.08
CA ASP A 181 -14.68 -11.99 -5.89
C ASP A 181 -13.29 -12.07 -6.53
N PHE A 182 -12.73 -10.95 -7.01
CA PHE A 182 -11.38 -10.91 -7.57
C PHE A 182 -10.31 -11.15 -6.51
N ALA A 183 -10.58 -10.74 -5.27
CA ALA A 183 -9.72 -11.09 -4.14
C ALA A 183 -9.79 -12.60 -3.83
N ARG A 184 -10.97 -13.22 -3.90
CA ARG A 184 -11.14 -14.69 -3.76
C ARG A 184 -10.43 -15.45 -4.87
N ASP A 185 -10.50 -14.97 -6.11
CA ASP A 185 -9.77 -15.54 -7.24
C ASP A 185 -8.25 -15.50 -6.97
N THR A 186 -7.73 -14.38 -6.44
CA THR A 186 -6.33 -14.27 -6.04
C THR A 186 -5.95 -15.33 -5.01
N VAL A 187 -6.72 -15.44 -3.92
CA VAL A 187 -6.47 -16.43 -2.86
C VAL A 187 -6.52 -17.86 -3.43
N THR A 188 -7.50 -18.13 -4.31
CA THR A 188 -7.64 -19.45 -4.95
C THR A 188 -6.44 -19.78 -5.84
N MET A 189 -5.96 -18.83 -6.63
CA MET A 189 -4.77 -19.03 -7.47
C MET A 189 -3.51 -19.20 -6.62
N ASP A 190 -3.39 -18.48 -5.51
CA ASP A 190 -2.32 -18.67 -4.54
C ASP A 190 -2.38 -20.08 -3.89
N GLU A 191 -3.56 -20.55 -3.51
CA GLU A 191 -3.73 -21.91 -2.99
C GLU A 191 -3.33 -22.99 -3.99
N ILE A 192 -3.62 -22.79 -5.28
CA ILE A 192 -3.22 -23.71 -6.35
C ILE A 192 -1.70 -23.74 -6.50
N VAL A 193 -1.03 -22.60 -6.44
CA VAL A 193 0.41 -22.48 -6.70
C VAL A 193 1.26 -22.84 -5.50
N PHE A 194 0.89 -22.39 -4.30
CA PHE A 194 1.69 -22.52 -3.09
C PHE A 194 1.18 -23.63 -2.14
N GLY A 195 -0.08 -24.01 -2.28
CA GLY A 195 -0.78 -24.92 -1.36
C GLY A 195 -1.48 -24.17 -0.22
N ALA A 196 -2.71 -24.58 0.11
CA ALA A 196 -3.55 -23.91 1.10
C ALA A 196 -2.91 -23.84 2.51
N ASP A 197 -2.16 -24.86 2.92
CA ASP A 197 -1.50 -24.86 4.23
C ASP A 197 -0.32 -23.90 4.27
N ALA A 198 0.41 -23.73 3.18
CA ALA A 198 1.55 -22.83 3.12
C ALA A 198 1.10 -21.36 3.24
N ILE A 199 0.06 -20.96 2.50
CA ILE A 199 -0.43 -19.57 2.51
C ILE A 199 -1.14 -19.17 3.81
N ARG A 200 -1.56 -20.15 4.64
CA ARG A 200 -2.08 -19.89 6.00
C ARG A 200 -0.98 -19.62 7.02
N GLN A 201 0.25 -20.08 6.76
CA GLN A 201 1.40 -19.87 7.63
C GLN A 201 2.10 -18.56 7.30
N ASP A 202 2.39 -18.33 6.02
CA ASP A 202 3.02 -17.13 5.50
C ASP A 202 2.26 -16.63 4.27
N PRO A 203 1.96 -15.34 4.13
CA PRO A 203 1.20 -14.84 2.99
C PRO A 203 1.93 -15.02 1.65
N ALA A 204 1.21 -15.47 0.63
CA ALA A 204 1.72 -15.59 -0.74
C ALA A 204 1.57 -14.27 -1.51
N SER A 205 0.55 -13.49 -1.18
CA SER A 205 0.30 -12.19 -1.80
C SER A 205 0.20 -11.07 -0.77
N ILE A 206 0.45 -9.84 -1.24
CA ILE A 206 0.16 -8.61 -0.51
C ILE A 206 -0.80 -7.76 -1.34
N SER A 207 -1.75 -7.09 -0.71
CA SER A 207 -2.76 -6.30 -1.43
C SER A 207 -2.89 -4.90 -0.84
N ILE A 208 -3.11 -3.89 -1.69
CA ILE A 208 -3.28 -2.52 -1.23
C ILE A 208 -4.78 -2.21 -1.09
N VAL A 209 -5.26 -2.15 0.14
CA VAL A 209 -6.64 -1.79 0.45
C VAL A 209 -6.71 -0.30 0.75
N SER A 210 -7.41 0.45 -0.10
CA SER A 210 -7.54 1.89 0.04
C SER A 210 -8.64 2.25 1.03
N ILE A 211 -8.38 3.26 1.87
CA ILE A 211 -9.36 3.83 2.78
C ILE A 211 -9.98 5.06 2.11
N SER A 212 -11.30 5.17 2.14
CA SER A 212 -12.04 6.26 1.49
C SER A 212 -12.02 7.52 2.37
N SER A 213 -10.89 8.26 2.35
CA SER A 213 -10.72 9.48 3.13
C SER A 213 -11.71 10.61 2.74
N PRO A 214 -12.20 11.44 3.67
CA PRO A 214 -11.86 11.43 5.09
C PRO A 214 -12.74 10.48 5.93
N MET A 215 -12.13 9.78 6.85
CA MET A 215 -12.77 9.04 7.96
C MET A 215 -13.92 8.11 7.54
N ARG A 216 -13.77 7.33 6.44
CA ARG A 216 -14.80 6.40 5.96
C ARG A 216 -14.23 5.19 5.24
N MET A 217 -14.97 4.09 5.28
CA MET A 217 -14.71 2.87 4.49
C MET A 217 -16.02 2.40 3.86
N ASP A 218 -15.96 1.92 2.64
CA ASP A 218 -17.10 1.43 1.89
C ASP A 218 -17.12 -0.10 1.77
N GLU A 219 -18.28 -0.64 1.36
CA GLU A 219 -18.49 -2.08 1.12
C GLU A 219 -17.37 -2.71 0.31
N ARG A 220 -16.97 -2.07 -0.79
CA ARG A 220 -16.00 -2.62 -1.73
C ARG A 220 -14.66 -2.90 -1.04
N MET A 221 -14.14 -1.93 -0.30
CA MET A 221 -12.84 -2.08 0.36
C MET A 221 -12.92 -2.96 1.60
N LEU A 222 -14.02 -2.89 2.37
CA LEU A 222 -14.22 -3.72 3.55
C LEU A 222 -14.38 -5.20 3.17
N SER A 223 -15.16 -5.51 2.14
CA SER A 223 -15.34 -6.90 1.68
C SER A 223 -14.04 -7.51 1.14
N VAL A 224 -13.22 -6.73 0.43
CA VAL A 224 -11.88 -7.15 -0.01
C VAL A 224 -10.96 -7.38 1.18
N LEU A 225 -10.96 -6.46 2.16
CA LEU A 225 -10.17 -6.59 3.38
C LEU A 225 -10.53 -7.89 4.13
N GLU A 226 -11.83 -8.19 4.27
CA GLU A 226 -12.29 -9.42 4.92
C GLU A 226 -11.76 -10.67 4.21
N VAL A 227 -11.84 -10.74 2.89
CA VAL A 227 -11.33 -11.90 2.11
C VAL A 227 -9.84 -12.14 2.39
N TYR A 228 -9.02 -11.09 2.31
CA TYR A 228 -7.58 -11.24 2.57
C TYR A 228 -7.27 -11.52 4.05
N ALA A 229 -7.99 -10.91 4.98
CA ALA A 229 -7.80 -11.17 6.41
C ALA A 229 -8.20 -12.60 6.79
N GLU A 230 -9.33 -13.12 6.29
CA GLU A 230 -9.78 -14.49 6.50
C GLU A 230 -8.73 -15.50 6.02
N ALA A 231 -8.11 -15.24 4.87
CA ALA A 231 -7.03 -16.04 4.29
C ALA A 231 -5.65 -15.75 4.88
N LYS A 232 -5.52 -14.84 5.86
CA LYS A 232 -4.23 -14.34 6.43
C LYS A 232 -3.24 -13.83 5.39
N GLN A 233 -3.72 -13.29 4.27
CA GLN A 233 -2.85 -12.66 3.31
C GLN A 233 -2.48 -11.24 3.77
N ALA A 234 -1.29 -10.76 3.34
CA ALA A 234 -0.80 -9.47 3.78
C ALA A 234 -1.55 -8.30 3.13
N MET A 235 -1.73 -7.22 3.88
CA MET A 235 -2.41 -6.02 3.37
C MET A 235 -1.63 -4.74 3.68
N ILE A 236 -1.61 -3.84 2.71
CA ILE A 236 -1.21 -2.45 2.89
C ILE A 236 -2.49 -1.64 3.08
N LEU A 237 -2.74 -1.13 4.29
CA LEU A 237 -3.89 -0.28 4.60
C LEU A 237 -3.52 1.16 4.26
N ALA A 238 -4.06 1.67 3.16
CA ALA A 238 -3.60 2.88 2.51
C ALA A 238 -4.65 4.00 2.52
N SER A 239 -4.39 5.09 3.22
CA SER A 239 -5.13 6.33 3.05
C SER A 239 -4.49 7.17 1.95
N PHE A 240 -5.22 7.42 0.86
CA PHE A 240 -4.85 8.41 -0.14
C PHE A 240 -5.51 9.74 0.21
N ILE A 241 -4.71 10.71 0.64
CA ILE A 241 -5.20 12.01 1.12
C ILE A 241 -4.48 13.14 0.40
N ILE A 242 -5.20 13.89 -0.43
CA ILE A 242 -4.70 15.14 -1.00
C ILE A 242 -4.75 16.20 0.11
N VAL A 243 -3.58 16.57 0.61
CA VAL A 243 -3.43 17.51 1.74
C VAL A 243 -4.05 18.86 1.40
N GLY A 244 -4.95 19.33 2.26
CA GLY A 244 -5.69 20.58 2.06
C GLY A 244 -6.98 20.46 1.24
N ALA A 245 -7.22 19.33 0.56
CA ALA A 245 -8.46 19.06 -0.17
C ALA A 245 -9.30 17.94 0.50
N MET A 246 -8.63 16.90 1.03
CA MET A 246 -9.27 15.75 1.68
C MET A 246 -8.94 15.68 3.18
N SER A 247 -8.17 16.65 3.67
CA SER A 247 -7.78 16.81 5.08
C SER A 247 -7.58 18.28 5.39
N PRO A 248 -7.35 18.65 6.66
CA PRO A 248 -6.88 19.98 7.02
C PRO A 248 -5.58 20.34 6.27
N THR A 249 -5.28 21.64 6.15
CA THR A 249 -4.10 22.14 5.44
C THR A 249 -2.80 21.95 6.20
N THR A 250 -2.85 21.76 7.51
CA THR A 250 -1.64 21.53 8.32
C THR A 250 -1.21 20.07 8.24
N LEU A 251 0.08 19.85 8.06
CA LEU A 251 0.63 18.51 7.91
C LEU A 251 0.37 17.63 9.14
N ALA A 252 0.53 18.18 10.36
CA ALA A 252 0.27 17.45 11.61
C ALA A 252 -1.18 16.94 11.70
N ALA A 253 -2.17 17.78 11.34
CA ALA A 253 -3.58 17.37 11.35
C ALA A 253 -3.90 16.33 10.26
N THR A 254 -3.27 16.43 9.08
CA THR A 254 -3.37 15.42 8.03
C THR A 254 -2.78 14.07 8.48
N ILE A 255 -1.62 14.10 9.14
CA ILE A 255 -0.99 12.87 9.67
C ILE A 255 -1.88 12.27 10.75
N ALA A 256 -2.49 13.08 11.64
CA ALA A 256 -3.41 12.56 12.66
C ALA A 256 -4.65 11.89 12.04
N GLN A 257 -5.24 12.48 11.00
CA GLN A 257 -6.36 11.88 10.26
C GLN A 257 -5.94 10.56 9.59
N GLN A 258 -4.86 10.57 8.84
CA GLN A 258 -4.33 9.38 8.15
C GLN A 258 -4.02 8.26 9.14
N ASN A 259 -3.41 8.61 10.27
CA ASN A 259 -3.07 7.66 11.33
C ASN A 259 -4.32 7.02 11.93
N ALA A 260 -5.35 7.82 12.25
CA ALA A 260 -6.64 7.33 12.72
C ALA A 260 -7.28 6.34 11.73
N GLU A 261 -7.36 6.71 10.46
CA GLU A 261 -7.93 5.88 9.40
C GLU A 261 -7.18 4.55 9.25
N SER A 262 -5.84 4.58 9.18
CA SER A 262 -5.03 3.37 9.02
C SER A 262 -5.10 2.46 10.23
N LEU A 263 -5.04 2.99 11.45
CA LEU A 263 -5.14 2.19 12.67
C LEU A 263 -6.51 1.54 12.81
N PHE A 264 -7.59 2.24 12.44
CA PHE A 264 -8.93 1.66 12.43
C PHE A 264 -9.02 0.48 11.45
N ALA A 265 -8.51 0.63 10.22
CA ALA A 265 -8.51 -0.43 9.24
C ALA A 265 -7.64 -1.63 9.67
N ILE A 266 -6.49 -1.38 10.30
CA ILE A 266 -5.63 -2.44 10.88
C ILE A 266 -6.38 -3.16 12.01
N ALA A 267 -6.99 -2.44 12.94
CA ALA A 267 -7.79 -3.02 14.02
C ALA A 267 -8.94 -3.88 13.47
N TYR A 268 -9.63 -3.36 12.44
CA TYR A 268 -10.70 -4.12 11.79
C TYR A 268 -10.19 -5.43 11.15
N ALA A 269 -9.04 -5.40 10.48
CA ALA A 269 -8.42 -6.61 9.94
C ALA A 269 -8.11 -7.65 11.04
N GLN A 270 -7.67 -7.20 12.22
CA GLN A 270 -7.44 -8.08 13.36
C GLN A 270 -8.75 -8.59 14.00
N MET A 271 -9.84 -7.81 13.95
CA MET A 271 -11.18 -8.29 14.36
C MET A 271 -11.71 -9.39 13.42
N VAL A 272 -11.33 -9.37 12.15
CA VAL A 272 -11.65 -10.44 11.19
C VAL A 272 -10.82 -11.68 11.50
N ASN A 273 -9.49 -11.54 11.57
CA ASN A 273 -8.61 -12.67 11.86
C ASN A 273 -7.33 -12.19 12.57
N PRO A 274 -7.19 -12.45 13.87
CA PRO A 274 -6.02 -12.01 14.64
C PRO A 274 -4.69 -12.53 14.06
N GLY A 275 -3.70 -11.66 14.03
CA GLY A 275 -2.38 -11.96 13.47
C GLY A 275 -2.29 -11.81 11.95
N THR A 276 -3.29 -11.23 11.29
CA THR A 276 -3.23 -10.88 9.87
C THR A 276 -2.11 -9.84 9.63
N PRO A 277 -1.16 -10.11 8.71
CA PRO A 277 -0.08 -9.17 8.42
C PRO A 277 -0.61 -7.87 7.79
N CYS A 278 -0.33 -6.75 8.44
CA CYS A 278 -0.75 -5.42 7.98
C CYS A 278 0.44 -4.47 7.90
N ILE A 279 0.46 -3.63 6.87
CA ILE A 279 1.43 -2.55 6.66
C ILE A 279 0.67 -1.23 6.67
N GLN A 280 1.13 -0.25 7.44
CA GLN A 280 0.61 1.10 7.36
C GLN A 280 1.14 1.78 6.09
N GLY A 281 0.26 2.24 5.20
CA GLY A 281 0.64 2.63 3.84
C GLY A 281 0.07 3.95 3.35
N PRO A 282 0.30 5.09 4.04
CA PRO A 282 -0.23 6.38 3.63
C PRO A 282 0.33 6.86 2.29
N PHE A 283 -0.45 7.75 1.65
CA PHE A 283 -0.05 8.47 0.48
C PHE A 283 -0.60 9.90 0.56
N LEU A 284 0.27 10.89 0.83
CA LEU A 284 -0.09 12.25 1.20
C LEU A 284 0.48 13.28 0.21
N PRO A 285 -0.01 13.33 -1.06
CA PRO A 285 0.36 14.39 -1.98
C PRO A 285 -0.29 15.71 -1.58
N ASN A 286 0.39 16.82 -1.85
CA ASN A 286 -0.21 18.15 -1.72
C ASN A 286 -1.18 18.42 -2.87
N VAL A 287 -2.12 19.35 -2.66
CA VAL A 287 -2.92 19.91 -3.74
C VAL A 287 -2.12 20.99 -4.50
N ASP A 288 -2.06 20.91 -5.81
CA ASP A 288 -1.63 22.04 -6.64
C ASP A 288 -2.74 23.09 -6.66
N MET A 289 -2.49 24.24 -6.05
CA MET A 289 -3.49 25.32 -5.89
C MET A 289 -3.95 25.97 -7.20
N LYS A 290 -3.27 25.73 -8.32
CA LYS A 290 -3.65 26.25 -9.63
C LYS A 290 -4.55 25.30 -10.41
N THR A 291 -4.27 24.00 -10.32
CA THR A 291 -4.93 22.96 -11.13
C THR A 291 -5.89 22.09 -10.33
N GLY A 292 -5.76 22.05 -9.00
CA GLY A 292 -6.47 21.11 -8.13
C GLY A 292 -5.92 19.68 -8.19
N ALA A 293 -4.89 19.43 -8.99
CA ALA A 293 -4.28 18.12 -9.14
C ALA A 293 -3.38 17.77 -7.94
N PRO A 294 -3.17 16.47 -7.64
CA PRO A 294 -2.21 16.08 -6.62
C PRO A 294 -0.76 16.34 -7.08
N GLY A 295 0.01 17.03 -6.23
CA GLY A 295 1.44 17.29 -6.43
C GLY A 295 2.28 16.17 -5.84
N PHE A 296 2.65 15.18 -6.64
CA PHE A 296 3.32 13.98 -6.14
C PHE A 296 4.79 14.30 -5.91
N ALA A 297 5.60 14.73 -6.02
CA ALA A 297 7.05 14.86 -5.86
C ALA A 297 7.44 16.14 -5.09
N SER A 298 6.57 16.58 -4.17
CA SER A 298 6.85 17.78 -3.39
C SER A 298 7.70 17.48 -2.14
N PRO A 299 8.52 18.43 -1.68
CA PRO A 299 9.26 18.30 -0.41
C PRO A 299 8.33 18.07 0.80
N GLU A 300 7.13 18.64 0.79
CA GLU A 300 6.13 18.47 1.84
C GLU A 300 5.62 17.03 1.89
N SER A 301 5.41 16.41 0.73
CA SER A 301 5.03 14.98 0.66
C SER A 301 6.14 14.08 1.19
N ALA A 302 7.40 14.41 0.91
CA ALA A 302 8.55 13.68 1.46
C ALA A 302 8.64 13.83 2.99
N LEU A 303 8.42 15.04 3.52
CA LEU A 303 8.37 15.28 4.97
C LEU A 303 7.21 14.53 5.63
N ALA A 304 6.02 14.53 5.02
CA ALA A 304 4.87 13.77 5.48
C ALA A 304 5.18 12.28 5.59
N MET A 305 5.86 11.73 4.57
CA MET A 305 6.24 10.32 4.54
C MET A 305 7.22 9.98 5.68
N VAL A 306 8.24 10.82 5.93
CA VAL A 306 9.18 10.62 7.05
C VAL A 306 8.46 10.62 8.39
N ALA A 307 7.54 11.57 8.61
CA ALA A 307 6.74 11.65 9.83
C ALA A 307 5.80 10.43 9.99
N CYS A 308 5.14 9.99 8.91
CA CYS A 308 4.31 8.78 8.95
C CYS A 308 5.12 7.52 9.22
N ALA A 309 6.35 7.42 8.70
CA ALA A 309 7.25 6.31 9.03
C ALA A 309 7.61 6.27 10.52
N GLN A 310 7.78 7.43 11.16
CA GLN A 310 7.96 7.51 12.63
C GLN A 310 6.71 7.03 13.37
N MET A 311 5.50 7.46 12.94
CA MET A 311 4.25 7.01 13.55
C MET A 311 4.09 5.48 13.44
N ALA A 312 4.38 4.89 12.28
CA ALA A 312 4.31 3.44 12.11
C ALA A 312 5.28 2.71 13.05
N ARG A 313 6.52 3.22 13.20
CA ARG A 313 7.51 2.67 14.15
C ARG A 313 7.05 2.78 15.60
N HIS A 314 6.39 3.88 15.97
CA HIS A 314 5.81 4.06 17.31
C HIS A 314 4.80 2.93 17.65
N TYR A 315 4.05 2.45 16.67
CA TYR A 315 3.11 1.32 16.83
C TYR A 315 3.75 -0.06 16.57
N GLY A 316 5.03 -0.13 16.24
CA GLY A 316 5.68 -1.39 15.88
C GLY A 316 5.16 -1.99 14.57
N LEU A 317 4.56 -1.19 13.69
CA LEU A 317 4.00 -1.63 12.42
C LEU A 317 5.01 -1.48 11.28
N PRO A 318 5.02 -2.40 10.30
CA PRO A 318 5.70 -2.17 9.04
C PRO A 318 5.10 -0.97 8.30
N PHE A 319 5.93 -0.27 7.53
CA PHE A 319 5.56 0.94 6.83
C PHE A 319 5.76 0.81 5.32
N ARG A 320 4.77 1.28 4.56
CA ARG A 320 4.84 1.40 3.09
C ARG A 320 4.80 2.87 2.69
N SER A 321 5.66 3.22 1.75
CA SER A 321 5.57 4.48 1.00
C SER A 321 5.97 4.25 -0.45
N GLY A 322 5.95 5.30 -1.27
CA GLY A 322 6.53 5.29 -2.59
C GLY A 322 7.87 6.01 -2.59
N GLY A 323 8.63 5.84 -3.65
CA GLY A 323 9.97 6.41 -3.71
C GLY A 323 10.34 7.09 -5.01
N ASN A 324 9.83 6.64 -6.14
CA ASN A 324 10.20 7.18 -7.45
C ASN A 324 9.03 7.91 -8.10
N TYR A 325 8.56 8.98 -7.45
CA TYR A 325 7.47 9.78 -8.00
C TYR A 325 7.99 10.89 -8.90
N THR A 326 7.39 11.03 -10.07
CA THR A 326 7.60 12.19 -10.94
C THR A 326 6.30 12.62 -11.62
N ALA A 327 6.12 13.92 -11.79
CA ALA A 327 5.08 14.50 -12.63
C ALA A 327 5.53 14.67 -14.10
N SER A 328 6.81 14.40 -14.39
CA SER A 328 7.32 14.48 -15.75
C SER A 328 6.69 13.41 -16.65
N ARG A 329 6.58 13.78 -17.94
CA ARG A 329 6.05 12.94 -19.01
C ARG A 329 7.13 12.21 -19.81
N ALA A 330 8.38 12.37 -19.41
CA ALA A 330 9.53 11.76 -20.07
C ALA A 330 10.63 11.49 -19.04
N PRO A 331 11.57 10.58 -19.31
CA PRO A 331 12.75 10.34 -18.48
C PRO A 331 13.77 11.47 -18.65
N ASP A 332 13.43 12.68 -18.25
CA ASP A 332 14.21 13.90 -18.34
C ASP A 332 14.85 14.31 -17.01
N ALA A 333 15.47 15.50 -16.99
CA ALA A 333 16.10 16.03 -15.78
C ALA A 333 15.09 16.27 -14.64
N GLN A 334 13.83 16.63 -14.95
CA GLN A 334 12.77 16.76 -13.95
C GLN A 334 12.48 15.40 -13.31
N ALA A 335 12.29 14.36 -14.12
CA ALA A 335 12.05 13.00 -13.64
C ALA A 335 13.17 12.54 -12.70
N GLY A 336 14.43 12.71 -13.10
CA GLY A 336 15.57 12.32 -12.26
C GLY A 336 15.64 13.10 -10.95
N TYR A 337 15.36 14.40 -10.98
CA TYR A 337 15.43 15.25 -9.77
C TYR A 337 14.30 14.93 -8.78
N GLU A 338 13.07 14.81 -9.26
CA GLU A 338 11.91 14.49 -8.45
C GLU A 338 12.02 13.07 -7.85
N SER A 339 12.45 12.12 -8.65
CA SER A 339 12.67 10.73 -8.22
C SER A 339 13.73 10.63 -7.11
N ALA A 340 14.87 11.27 -7.27
CA ALA A 340 15.92 11.31 -6.26
C ALA A 340 15.43 12.00 -4.97
N GLY A 341 14.69 13.11 -5.12
CA GLY A 341 14.12 13.87 -4.00
C GLY A 341 13.12 13.08 -3.15
N ASN A 342 12.46 12.08 -3.70
CA ASN A 342 11.52 11.22 -2.98
C ASN A 342 12.15 9.89 -2.52
N LEU A 343 12.95 9.24 -3.36
CA LEU A 343 13.52 7.94 -3.05
C LEU A 343 14.50 8.01 -1.87
N TRP A 344 15.32 9.06 -1.82
CA TRP A 344 16.29 9.21 -0.74
C TRP A 344 15.67 9.34 0.65
N PRO A 345 14.68 10.24 0.91
CA PRO A 345 13.95 10.27 2.18
C PRO A 345 13.26 8.94 2.50
N THR A 346 12.69 8.25 1.50
CA THR A 346 12.03 6.95 1.67
C THR A 346 12.98 5.90 2.25
N ILE A 347 14.19 5.78 1.69
CA ILE A 347 15.21 4.84 2.16
C ILE A 347 15.68 5.24 3.57
N THR A 348 16.00 6.53 3.78
CA THR A 348 16.53 7.01 5.05
C THR A 348 15.51 6.99 6.19
N ALA A 349 14.21 7.08 5.90
CA ALA A 349 13.13 6.88 6.87
C ALA A 349 12.87 5.40 7.21
N ARG A 350 13.60 4.45 6.63
CA ARG A 350 13.41 2.99 6.79
C ARG A 350 12.01 2.51 6.37
N THR A 351 11.55 2.94 5.20
CA THR A 351 10.32 2.40 4.62
C THR A 351 10.51 0.92 4.30
N ASN A 352 9.68 0.05 4.88
CA ASN A 352 9.82 -1.40 4.71
C ASN A 352 9.40 -1.89 3.32
N PHE A 353 8.37 -1.26 2.73
CA PHE A 353 7.86 -1.62 1.40
C PHE A 353 7.77 -0.35 0.54
N VAL A 354 8.73 -0.18 -0.36
CA VAL A 354 8.79 0.95 -1.29
C VAL A 354 8.06 0.57 -2.56
N LEU A 355 6.78 0.91 -2.62
CA LEU A 355 5.98 0.78 -3.84
C LEU A 355 6.28 1.95 -4.78
N HIS A 356 6.22 1.74 -6.08
CA HIS A 356 6.63 2.72 -7.10
C HIS A 356 8.13 3.04 -7.07
N ALA A 357 8.97 2.04 -6.79
CA ALA A 357 10.43 2.22 -6.85
C ALA A 357 10.96 2.40 -8.29
N ALA A 358 10.18 2.01 -9.30
CA ALA A 358 10.47 2.20 -10.72
C ALA A 358 9.18 2.28 -11.54
N GLY A 359 9.23 2.90 -12.72
CA GLY A 359 8.16 2.93 -13.71
C GLY A 359 7.11 4.03 -13.54
N TRP A 360 7.17 4.85 -12.50
CA TRP A 360 6.20 5.91 -12.27
C TRP A 360 6.46 7.14 -13.13
N GLN A 361 5.52 7.49 -14.00
CA GLN A 361 5.56 8.71 -14.82
C GLN A 361 4.22 9.46 -14.83
N GLU A 362 4.24 10.73 -15.21
CA GLU A 362 3.06 11.58 -15.38
C GLU A 362 2.12 11.57 -14.18
N GLY A 363 2.67 11.65 -12.96
CA GLY A 363 1.87 11.62 -11.73
C GLY A 363 1.13 10.28 -11.50
N GLY A 364 1.68 9.16 -12.01
CA GLY A 364 1.12 7.82 -11.87
C GLY A 364 0.10 7.44 -12.93
N LEU A 365 -0.10 8.27 -13.95
CA LEU A 365 -0.99 7.94 -15.07
C LEU A 365 -0.35 6.94 -16.02
N SER A 366 0.98 6.97 -16.16
CA SER A 366 1.71 6.13 -17.10
C SER A 366 2.76 5.26 -16.41
N SER A 367 2.93 4.04 -16.91
CA SER A 367 4.07 3.17 -16.65
C SER A 367 5.11 3.37 -17.73
N GLY A 368 6.33 3.74 -17.34
CA GLY A 368 7.44 4.00 -18.27
C GLY A 368 8.25 2.73 -18.54
N TYR A 369 8.67 2.56 -19.77
CA TYR A 369 9.61 1.51 -20.19
C TYR A 369 11.07 1.89 -19.91
N GLU A 370 11.39 3.20 -19.74
CA GLU A 370 12.71 3.77 -19.48
C GLU A 370 13.04 3.96 -18.00
#